data_7dbf540a6e1b91200300204ad0f50562
#
_entry.id   7dbf540a6e1b91200300204ad0f50562
#
_cell.length_a   1.000
_cell.length_b   1.000
_cell.length_c   1.000
_cell.angle_alpha   90.00
_cell.angle_beta   90.00
_cell.angle_gamma   90.00
#
_symmetry.space_group_name_H-M   'P 1'
#
loop_
_entity.id
_entity.type
_entity.pdbx_description
1 polymer ?
#
loop_
_entity_poly.entity_id
_entity_poly.type
_entity_poly.pdbx_seq_one_letter_code
_entity_poly.pdbx_strand_id
1 'polypeptide(L)'
;MARMKFLCDGERCIECNACVTACKNEHEVPWGVNRRRVVTVNDGQPGELSLSVACMHCSDAPCQAVCPVDCFYTTDEGVVLHSKDQCIGCGYCFYACPFGAPQYPQAGNFGTRGKMDKCTF
;
A
#
# COMPACT_ATOMS: atom_id res chain seq x y z
N MET A 1 -4.62 8.31 -21.30
CA MET A 1 -5.53 8.58 -20.20
C MET A 1 -4.77 9.16 -19.01
N ALA A 2 -5.44 10.01 -18.24
CA ALA A 2 -4.82 10.58 -17.05
C ALA A 2 -4.59 9.49 -15.99
N ARG A 3 -3.45 9.57 -15.31
CA ARG A 3 -3.15 8.66 -14.20
C ARG A 3 -3.86 9.14 -12.94
N MET A 4 -4.47 8.21 -12.24
CA MET A 4 -5.10 8.52 -10.95
C MET A 4 -4.05 8.58 -9.85
N LYS A 5 -4.20 9.52 -8.93
CA LYS A 5 -3.30 9.71 -7.79
C LYS A 5 -4.11 10.17 -6.58
N PHE A 6 -3.56 9.92 -5.40
CA PHE A 6 -4.10 10.48 -4.16
C PHE A 6 -3.41 11.80 -3.84
N LEU A 7 -4.19 12.74 -3.34
CA LEU A 7 -3.66 14.00 -2.81
C LEU A 7 -3.82 14.00 -1.29
N CYS A 8 -2.72 14.19 -0.58
CA CYS A 8 -2.74 14.35 0.88
C CYS A 8 -2.19 15.73 1.21
N ASP A 9 -3.01 16.55 1.90
CA ASP A 9 -2.59 17.86 2.37
C ASP A 9 -1.99 17.71 3.78
N GLY A 10 -0.66 17.70 3.86
CA GLY A 10 0.05 17.49 5.11
C GLY A 10 -0.17 18.57 6.15
N GLU A 11 -0.54 19.78 5.72
CA GLU A 11 -0.83 20.89 6.65
C GLU A 11 -2.17 20.72 7.36
N ARG A 12 -3.09 20.01 6.73
CA ARG A 12 -4.44 19.80 7.27
C ARG A 12 -4.59 18.46 8.00
N CYS A 13 -3.63 17.57 7.86
CA CYS A 13 -3.69 16.27 8.49
C CYS A 13 -3.55 16.41 10.01
N ILE A 14 -4.48 15.81 10.76
CA ILE A 14 -4.51 15.86 12.25
C ILE A 14 -4.22 14.50 12.88
N GLU A 15 -3.77 13.54 12.09
CA GLU A 15 -3.39 12.19 12.56
C GLU A 15 -4.56 11.42 13.21
N CYS A 16 -5.78 11.66 12.76
CA CYS A 16 -6.96 10.99 13.34
C CYS A 16 -7.09 9.53 12.92
N ASN A 17 -6.31 9.07 11.92
CA ASN A 17 -6.33 7.71 11.39
C ASN A 17 -7.68 7.28 10.77
N ALA A 18 -8.54 8.24 10.44
CA ALA A 18 -9.81 7.92 9.78
C ALA A 18 -9.60 7.28 8.41
N CYS A 19 -8.58 7.73 7.67
CA CYS A 19 -8.23 7.17 6.37
C CYS A 19 -7.78 5.71 6.49
N VAL A 20 -7.03 5.38 7.54
CA VAL A 20 -6.58 4.01 7.83
C VAL A 20 -7.78 3.12 8.13
N THR A 21 -8.66 3.58 9.03
CA THR A 21 -9.84 2.83 9.43
C THR A 21 -10.82 2.64 8.28
N ALA A 22 -11.03 3.68 7.47
CA ALA A 22 -11.92 3.61 6.31
C ALA A 22 -11.43 2.56 5.30
N CYS A 23 -10.13 2.53 5.04
CA CYS A 23 -9.54 1.54 4.15
C CYS A 23 -9.72 0.12 4.68
N LYS A 24 -9.49 -0.08 5.97
CA LYS A 24 -9.65 -1.40 6.59
C LYS A 24 -11.09 -1.89 6.52
N ASN A 25 -12.05 -1.00 6.74
CA ASN A 25 -13.48 -1.36 6.67
C ASN A 25 -13.94 -1.63 5.25
N GLU A 26 -13.54 -0.80 4.30
CA GLU A 26 -13.97 -0.93 2.90
C GLU A 26 -13.47 -2.23 2.26
N HIS A 27 -12.24 -2.62 2.56
CA HIS A 27 -11.59 -3.76 1.92
C HIS A 27 -11.47 -4.98 2.82
N GLU A 28 -12.05 -4.94 4.01
CA GLU A 28 -11.98 -6.04 5.00
C GLU A 28 -10.55 -6.54 5.19
N VAL A 29 -9.62 -5.59 5.38
CA VAL A 29 -8.19 -5.88 5.50
C VAL A 29 -7.94 -6.72 6.75
N PRO A 30 -7.13 -7.80 6.66
CA PRO A 30 -6.85 -8.67 7.81
C PRO A 30 -6.21 -7.92 8.97
N TRP A 31 -6.43 -8.45 10.17
CA TRP A 31 -5.83 -7.89 11.38
C TRP A 31 -4.31 -7.92 11.27
N GLY A 32 -3.67 -6.83 11.72
CA GLY A 32 -2.21 -6.70 11.66
C GLY A 32 -1.69 -6.09 10.35
N VAL A 33 -2.56 -5.89 9.35
CA VAL A 33 -2.19 -5.27 8.07
C VAL A 33 -2.91 -3.93 7.96
N ASN A 34 -2.15 -2.89 7.62
CA ASN A 34 -2.69 -1.57 7.31
C ASN A 34 -2.19 -1.17 5.92
N ARG A 35 -3.11 -1.11 4.96
CA ARG A 35 -2.75 -0.71 3.59
C ARG A 35 -2.33 0.75 3.53
N ARG A 36 -2.88 1.57 4.41
CA ARG A 36 -2.57 2.99 4.53
C ARG A 36 -2.13 3.29 5.96
N ARG A 37 -1.24 4.24 6.11
CA ARG A 37 -0.74 4.63 7.44
C ARG A 37 -0.44 6.11 7.46
N VAL A 38 -0.48 6.70 8.65
CA VAL A 38 -0.14 8.11 8.85
C VAL A 38 1.24 8.18 9.49
N VAL A 39 2.11 8.97 8.90
CA VAL A 39 3.47 9.19 9.41
C VAL A 39 3.67 10.67 9.69
N THR A 40 4.45 10.99 10.72
CA THR A 40 4.76 12.36 11.11
C THR A 40 6.19 12.69 10.71
N VAL A 41 6.35 13.81 10.02
CA VAL A 41 7.66 14.32 9.59
C VAL A 41 8.05 15.45 10.53
N ASN A 42 9.29 15.44 11.02
CA ASN A 42 9.82 16.44 11.96
C ASN A 42 9.02 16.54 13.25
N ASP A 43 8.67 15.40 13.84
CA ASP A 43 7.88 15.35 15.07
C ASP A 43 8.54 16.19 16.18
N GLY A 44 7.77 17.14 16.73
CA GLY A 44 8.22 18.03 17.78
C GLY A 44 9.17 19.13 17.32
N GLN A 45 9.41 19.29 16.02
CA GLN A 45 10.31 20.29 15.46
C GLN A 45 9.54 21.30 14.60
N PRO A 46 10.11 22.50 14.35
CA PRO A 46 9.50 23.41 13.38
C PRO A 46 9.35 22.75 12.01
N GLY A 47 8.20 22.96 11.38
CA GLY A 47 7.89 22.33 10.10
C GLY A 47 7.30 20.93 10.23
N GLU A 48 6.82 20.56 11.42
CA GLU A 48 6.12 19.29 11.62
C GLU A 48 4.88 19.21 10.74
N LEU A 49 4.75 18.10 10.04
CA LEU A 49 3.52 17.78 9.32
C LEU A 49 3.31 16.28 9.23
N SER A 50 2.08 15.90 8.96
CA SER A 50 1.68 14.49 8.93
C SER A 50 1.21 14.14 7.53
N LEU A 51 1.55 12.92 7.10
CA LEU A 51 1.22 12.43 5.78
C LEU A 51 0.51 11.09 5.87
N SER A 52 -0.57 10.96 5.12
CA SER A 52 -1.26 9.68 4.93
C SER A 52 -0.62 8.99 3.71
N VAL A 53 0.08 7.90 3.93
CA VAL A 53 0.84 7.22 2.89
C VAL A 53 0.34 5.80 2.66
N ALA A 54 0.44 5.37 1.42
CA ALA A 54 0.13 4.00 1.00
C ALA A 54 0.94 3.71 -0.25
N CYS A 55 0.60 2.66 -0.98
CA CYS A 55 1.24 2.37 -2.26
C CYS A 55 1.12 3.58 -3.21
N MET A 56 2.23 3.93 -3.84
CA MET A 56 2.30 5.08 -4.75
C MET A 56 1.82 4.77 -6.16
N HIS A 57 1.51 3.51 -6.47
CA HIS A 57 1.11 3.08 -7.82
C HIS A 57 2.06 3.63 -8.88
N CYS A 58 3.33 3.28 -8.77
CA CYS A 58 4.43 3.84 -9.55
C CYS A 58 4.25 3.60 -11.05
N SER A 59 4.73 4.55 -11.85
CA SER A 59 4.71 4.42 -13.32
C SER A 59 5.62 3.30 -13.80
N ASP A 60 6.78 3.16 -13.15
CA ASP A 60 7.75 2.10 -13.42
C ASP A 60 7.95 1.34 -12.11
N ALA A 61 7.00 0.45 -11.80
CA ALA A 61 6.89 -0.17 -10.49
C ALA A 61 8.00 -1.22 -10.28
N PRO A 62 8.92 -1.00 -9.34
CA PRO A 62 9.96 -2.00 -9.06
C PRO A 62 9.40 -3.31 -8.50
N CYS A 63 8.28 -3.24 -7.78
CA CYS A 63 7.63 -4.44 -7.26
C CYS A 63 7.16 -5.36 -8.40
N GLN A 64 6.63 -4.78 -9.47
CA GLN A 64 6.22 -5.53 -10.65
C GLN A 64 7.43 -6.14 -11.36
N ALA A 65 8.52 -5.39 -11.44
CA ALA A 65 9.73 -5.83 -12.14
C ALA A 65 10.40 -7.04 -11.48
N VAL A 66 10.32 -7.15 -10.15
CA VAL A 66 11.01 -8.21 -9.39
C VAL A 66 10.12 -9.42 -9.09
N CYS A 67 8.83 -9.37 -9.40
CA CYS A 67 7.92 -10.48 -9.10
C CYS A 67 8.27 -11.71 -9.95
N PRO A 68 8.64 -12.85 -9.33
CA PRO A 68 9.07 -14.02 -10.10
C PRO A 68 7.92 -14.77 -10.77
N VAL A 69 6.67 -14.53 -10.34
CA VAL A 69 5.48 -15.20 -10.88
C VAL A 69 4.54 -14.24 -11.59
N ASP A 70 4.99 -13.01 -11.81
CA ASP A 70 4.27 -12.02 -12.63
C ASP A 70 2.86 -11.71 -12.12
N CYS A 71 2.74 -11.53 -10.80
CA CYS A 71 1.45 -11.25 -10.15
C CYS A 71 0.89 -9.86 -10.42
N PHE A 72 1.74 -8.91 -10.80
CA PHE A 72 1.34 -7.50 -10.89
C PHE A 72 0.90 -7.15 -12.30
N TYR A 73 -0.08 -6.26 -12.39
CA TYR A 73 -0.51 -5.69 -13.65
C TYR A 73 -0.93 -4.24 -13.45
N THR A 74 -0.87 -3.45 -14.48
CA THR A 74 -1.20 -2.03 -14.44
C THR A 74 -2.44 -1.77 -15.29
N THR A 75 -3.41 -1.05 -14.71
CA THR A 75 -4.62 -0.66 -15.44
C THR A 75 -4.36 0.55 -16.33
N ASP A 76 -5.30 0.85 -17.22
CA ASP A 76 -5.22 2.02 -18.11
C ASP A 76 -5.14 3.33 -17.32
N GLU A 77 -5.71 3.37 -16.13
CA GLU A 77 -5.69 4.54 -15.26
C GLU A 77 -4.39 4.67 -14.46
N GLY A 78 -3.47 3.74 -14.63
CA GLY A 78 -2.18 3.76 -13.95
C GLY A 78 -2.20 3.12 -12.57
N VAL A 79 -3.24 2.38 -12.24
CA VAL A 79 -3.34 1.66 -10.97
C VAL A 79 -2.57 0.35 -11.07
N VAL A 80 -1.64 0.10 -10.15
CA VAL A 80 -0.87 -1.14 -10.09
C VAL A 80 -1.56 -2.11 -9.17
N LEU A 81 -2.07 -3.20 -9.72
CA LEU A 81 -2.82 -4.21 -8.99
C LEU A 81 -2.04 -5.52 -8.89
N HIS A 82 -2.51 -6.40 -8.04
CA HIS A 82 -1.83 -7.65 -7.70
C HIS A 82 -2.82 -8.80 -7.68
N SER A 83 -2.45 -9.90 -8.33
CA SER A 83 -3.26 -11.12 -8.34
C SER A 83 -2.81 -12.05 -7.21
N LYS A 84 -3.64 -12.18 -6.17
CA LYS A 84 -3.31 -13.04 -5.03
C LYS A 84 -3.26 -14.53 -5.40
N ASP A 85 -3.99 -14.93 -6.43
CA ASP A 85 -4.04 -16.33 -6.85
C ASP A 85 -2.67 -16.85 -7.28
N GLN A 86 -1.85 -16.00 -7.88
CA GLN A 86 -0.54 -16.36 -8.39
C GLN A 86 0.59 -16.12 -7.38
N CYS A 87 0.31 -15.39 -6.31
CA CYS A 87 1.32 -14.98 -5.34
C CYS A 87 1.86 -16.17 -4.55
N ILE A 88 3.19 -16.25 -4.42
CA ILE A 88 3.87 -17.29 -3.65
C ILE A 88 4.41 -16.79 -2.31
N GLY A 89 4.20 -15.51 -1.97
CA GLY A 89 4.63 -14.95 -0.70
C GLY A 89 6.14 -14.81 -0.54
N CYS A 90 6.89 -14.65 -1.63
CA CYS A 90 8.35 -14.64 -1.59
C CYS A 90 8.96 -13.40 -0.94
N GLY A 91 8.23 -12.27 -0.89
CA GLY A 91 8.70 -11.05 -0.27
C GLY A 91 9.57 -10.16 -1.15
N TYR A 92 9.82 -10.51 -2.40
CA TYR A 92 10.66 -9.71 -3.28
C TYR A 92 10.11 -8.31 -3.49
N CYS A 93 8.80 -8.17 -3.65
CA CYS A 93 8.15 -6.88 -3.84
C CYS A 93 8.32 -5.98 -2.61
N PHE A 94 8.31 -6.55 -1.41
CA PHE A 94 8.54 -5.79 -0.18
C PHE A 94 9.94 -5.17 -0.18
N TYR A 95 10.95 -5.96 -0.52
CA TYR A 95 12.33 -5.46 -0.55
C TYR A 95 12.58 -4.46 -1.67
N ALA A 96 11.85 -4.57 -2.77
CA ALA A 96 12.00 -3.65 -3.90
C ALA A 96 11.31 -2.31 -3.67
N CYS A 97 10.28 -2.26 -2.84
CA CYS A 97 9.50 -1.04 -2.60
C CYS A 97 10.23 -0.09 -1.65
N PRO A 98 10.55 1.14 -2.08
CA PRO A 98 11.22 2.11 -1.19
C PRO A 98 10.31 2.65 -0.09
N PHE A 99 8.99 2.44 -0.20
CA PHE A 99 8.01 2.96 0.75
C PHE A 99 7.47 1.90 1.71
N GLY A 100 7.85 0.63 1.54
CA GLY A 100 7.38 -0.44 2.39
C GLY A 100 5.88 -0.71 2.27
N ALA A 101 5.29 -0.46 1.12
CA ALA A 101 3.84 -0.61 0.91
C ALA A 101 3.36 -2.07 0.95
N PRO A 102 4.05 -3.05 0.33
CA PRO A 102 3.61 -4.44 0.40
C PRO A 102 3.67 -4.99 1.82
N GLN A 103 2.64 -5.73 2.20
CA GLN A 103 2.54 -6.39 3.50
C GLN A 103 2.05 -7.81 3.31
N TYR A 104 2.28 -8.66 4.31
CA TYR A 104 1.96 -10.09 4.24
C TYR A 104 1.17 -10.48 5.49
N PRO A 105 -0.18 -10.67 5.38
CA PRO A 105 -0.97 -11.08 6.53
C PRO A 105 -0.55 -12.45 7.05
N GLN A 106 -0.37 -12.55 8.34
CA GLN A 106 0.00 -13.80 9.01
C GLN A 106 -1.22 -14.54 9.53
N ALA A 107 -2.37 -13.88 9.57
CA ALA A 107 -3.63 -14.44 10.00
C ALA A 107 -4.69 -14.20 8.93
N GLY A 108 -5.82 -14.90 9.02
CA GLY A 108 -6.92 -14.75 8.09
C GLY A 108 -7.21 -16.02 7.32
N ASN A 109 -7.90 -15.87 6.19
CA ASN A 109 -8.34 -17.01 5.39
C ASN A 109 -7.15 -17.76 4.77
N PHE A 110 -7.31 -19.07 4.64
CA PHE A 110 -6.28 -19.94 4.12
C PHE A 110 -5.73 -19.48 2.77
N GLY A 111 -6.58 -18.98 1.89
CA GLY A 111 -6.18 -18.58 0.55
C GLY A 111 -5.42 -17.25 0.45
N THR A 112 -5.40 -16.43 1.52
CA THR A 112 -4.77 -15.11 1.50
C THR A 112 -3.60 -14.97 2.46
N ARG A 113 -3.46 -15.90 3.38
CA ARG A 113 -2.43 -15.86 4.40
C ARG A 113 -1.04 -15.96 3.75
N GLY A 114 -0.15 -15.04 4.13
CA GLY A 114 1.22 -15.01 3.61
C GLY A 114 1.35 -14.47 2.19
N LYS A 115 0.26 -14.08 1.56
CA LYS A 115 0.29 -13.46 0.23
C LYS A 115 0.30 -11.94 0.37
N MET A 116 0.92 -11.27 -0.60
CA MET A 116 1.10 -9.82 -0.53
C MET A 116 -0.24 -9.08 -0.52
N ASP A 117 -0.33 -8.06 0.32
CA ASP A 117 -1.46 -7.15 0.38
C ASP A 117 -0.97 -5.71 0.32
N LYS A 118 -1.68 -4.87 -0.43
CA LYS A 118 -1.36 -3.46 -0.56
C LYS A 118 -2.58 -2.68 -1.00
N CYS A 119 -2.45 -1.36 -1.07
CA CYS A 119 -3.50 -0.48 -1.57
C CYS A 119 -3.86 -0.82 -3.02
N THR A 120 -5.15 -0.95 -3.28
CA THR A 120 -5.70 -1.24 -4.62
C THR A 120 -6.32 -0.03 -5.28
N PHE A 121 -6.06 1.14 -4.70
CA PHE A 121 -6.65 2.41 -5.11
C PHE A 121 -8.18 2.48 -4.83
#